data_e9555029a505bf5a8711ad364af5a257
#
_entry.id   e9555029a505bf5a8711ad364af5a257
#
_cell.length_a   1.000
_cell.length_b   1.000
_cell.length_c   1.000
_cell.angle_alpha   90.00
_cell.angle_beta   90.00
_cell.angle_gamma   90.00
#
_symmetry.space_group_name_H-M   'P 1'
#
loop_
_entity.id
_entity.type
_entity.pdbx_description
1 polymer ?
#
loop_
_entity_poly.entity_id
_entity_poly.type
_entity_poly.pdbx_seq_one_letter_code
_entity_poly.pdbx_strand_id
1 'polypeptide(L)'
;MEPEIPPNTGAIARLCAATGTVLNLVEPLGFKLDDRSLKRAGLDYWHQVTWRTWPNWAALQTANPEARYYFLTTKGTKSYTQAKFGPEDFLVFGRETKGLPTTLLRENERQCLTIPMLNPGVRSLNLATATAIVLFEALRQVKAV
;
A
#
# COMPACT_ATOMS: atom_id res chain seq x y z
N MET A 1 0.92 1.38 5.53
CA MET A 1 1.37 1.62 6.94
C MET A 1 0.48 2.69 7.55
N GLU A 2 -0.04 2.43 8.74
CA GLU A 2 -0.78 3.38 9.58
C GLU A 2 -1.91 4.14 8.84
N PRO A 3 -2.82 3.45 8.13
CA PRO A 3 -3.89 4.12 7.39
C PRO A 3 -4.82 4.89 8.33
N GLU A 4 -5.29 6.04 7.88
CA GLU A 4 -6.06 6.99 8.70
C GLU A 4 -7.53 7.07 8.26
N ILE A 5 -7.81 6.85 6.98
CA ILE A 5 -9.12 7.09 6.36
C ILE A 5 -9.79 5.77 6.00
N PRO A 6 -10.82 5.34 6.75
CA PRO A 6 -11.49 4.05 6.54
C PRO A 6 -11.95 3.77 5.10
N PRO A 7 -12.57 4.71 4.36
CA PRO A 7 -12.94 4.49 2.96
C PRO A 7 -11.78 4.13 2.03
N ASN A 8 -10.59 4.67 2.26
CA ASN A 8 -9.40 4.30 1.47
C ASN A 8 -9.00 2.85 1.73
N THR A 9 -8.95 2.44 2.99
CA THR A 9 -8.70 1.04 3.35
C THR A 9 -9.76 0.12 2.78
N GLY A 10 -11.02 0.54 2.77
CA GLY A 10 -12.12 -0.20 2.15
C GLY A 10 -11.94 -0.41 0.65
N ALA A 11 -11.57 0.65 -0.07
CA ALA A 11 -11.29 0.57 -1.50
C ALA A 11 -10.08 -0.33 -1.81
N ILE A 12 -9.02 -0.24 -0.99
CA ILE A 12 -7.84 -1.09 -1.13
C ILE A 12 -8.18 -2.56 -0.80
N ALA A 13 -8.98 -2.82 0.22
CA ALA A 13 -9.44 -4.16 0.55
C ALA A 13 -10.23 -4.79 -0.61
N ARG A 14 -11.14 -4.03 -1.24
CA ARG A 14 -11.86 -4.47 -2.45
C ARG A 14 -10.90 -4.80 -3.60
N LEU A 15 -9.90 -3.96 -3.81
CA LEU A 15 -8.86 -4.17 -4.81
C LEU A 15 -8.08 -5.47 -4.53
N CYS A 16 -7.68 -5.70 -3.28
CA CYS A 16 -7.00 -6.91 -2.85
C CYS A 16 -7.86 -8.16 -3.04
N ALA A 17 -9.17 -8.09 -2.72
CA ALA A 17 -10.11 -9.17 -2.98
C ALA A 17 -10.20 -9.51 -4.48
N ALA A 18 -10.31 -8.47 -5.33
CA ALA A 18 -10.44 -8.63 -6.76
C ALA A 18 -9.19 -9.22 -7.43
N THR A 19 -8.01 -9.03 -6.84
CA THR A 19 -6.72 -9.44 -7.41
C THR A 19 -6.09 -10.63 -6.70
N GLY A 20 -6.68 -11.14 -5.63
CA GLY A 20 -6.09 -12.17 -4.78
C GLY A 20 -4.84 -11.72 -4.00
N THR A 21 -4.62 -10.41 -3.89
CA THR A 21 -3.47 -9.84 -3.19
C THR A 21 -3.71 -9.81 -1.68
N VAL A 22 -2.67 -10.13 -0.91
CA VAL A 22 -2.73 -10.06 0.56
C VAL A 22 -2.63 -8.60 1.04
N LEU A 23 -3.59 -8.20 1.88
CA LEU A 23 -3.58 -6.88 2.52
C LEU A 23 -2.87 -6.95 3.87
N ASN A 24 -1.79 -6.19 4.03
CA ASN A 24 -1.08 -6.05 5.31
C ASN A 24 -1.34 -4.65 5.89
N LEU A 25 -1.93 -4.60 7.08
CA LEU A 25 -2.21 -3.38 7.82
C LEU A 25 -1.21 -3.25 8.97
N VAL A 26 -0.38 -2.22 8.94
CA VAL A 26 0.60 -1.92 9.99
C VAL A 26 0.03 -0.84 10.91
N GLU A 27 -0.11 -1.17 12.17
CA GLU A 27 -0.64 -0.28 13.21
C GLU A 27 0.34 0.88 13.56
N PRO A 28 -0.16 1.98 14.15
CA PRO A 28 -1.54 2.22 14.55
C PRO A 28 -2.46 2.54 13.38
N LEU A 29 -3.71 2.10 13.48
CA LEU A 29 -4.75 2.45 12.52
C LEU A 29 -5.54 3.66 13.03
N GLY A 30 -5.92 4.56 12.14
CA GLY A 30 -6.78 5.69 12.46
C GLY A 30 -8.26 5.33 12.70
N PHE A 31 -8.58 4.03 12.72
CA PHE A 31 -9.94 3.50 12.87
C PHE A 31 -9.91 2.10 13.51
N LYS A 32 -11.07 1.61 13.92
CA LYS A 32 -11.22 0.26 14.50
C LYS A 32 -11.58 -0.76 13.42
N LEU A 33 -10.97 -1.94 13.50
CA LEU A 33 -11.30 -3.09 12.65
C LEU A 33 -12.48 -3.87 13.25
N ASP A 34 -13.57 -3.20 13.62
CA ASP A 34 -14.82 -3.82 14.03
C ASP A 34 -15.82 -3.89 12.87
N ASP A 35 -16.73 -4.84 12.91
CA ASP A 35 -17.72 -5.08 11.86
C ASP A 35 -18.54 -3.83 11.50
N ARG A 36 -18.81 -2.98 12.46
CA ARG A 36 -19.61 -1.77 12.27
C ARG A 36 -18.87 -0.70 11.48
N SER A 37 -17.61 -0.46 11.86
CA SER A 37 -16.73 0.49 11.15
C SER A 37 -16.43 0.02 9.74
N LEU A 38 -16.16 -1.27 9.57
CA LEU A 38 -15.90 -1.91 8.28
C LEU A 38 -17.13 -1.83 7.35
N LYS A 39 -18.32 -2.15 7.85
CA LYS A 39 -19.57 -2.03 7.09
C LYS A 39 -19.85 -0.60 6.65
N ARG A 40 -19.64 0.39 7.52
CA ARG A 40 -19.78 1.82 7.18
C ARG A 40 -18.79 2.29 6.11
N ALA A 41 -17.62 1.71 6.06
CA ALA A 41 -16.61 2.00 5.04
C ALA A 41 -16.89 1.31 3.68
N GLY A 42 -17.99 0.59 3.54
CA GLY A 42 -18.36 -0.12 2.31
C GLY A 42 -17.56 -1.41 2.09
N LEU A 43 -17.12 -2.05 3.16
CA LEU A 43 -16.30 -3.28 3.13
C LEU A 43 -17.14 -4.54 2.99
N ASP A 44 -18.05 -4.58 2.02
CA ASP A 44 -18.88 -5.76 1.74
C ASP A 44 -18.06 -6.98 1.32
N TYR A 45 -16.83 -6.76 0.85
CA TYR A 45 -15.90 -7.79 0.39
C TYR A 45 -14.86 -8.21 1.44
N TRP A 46 -14.96 -7.73 2.68
CA TRP A 46 -13.95 -8.01 3.72
C TRP A 46 -13.72 -9.49 3.96
N HIS A 47 -14.77 -10.30 3.89
CA HIS A 47 -14.72 -11.75 4.03
C HIS A 47 -13.98 -12.47 2.88
N GLN A 48 -13.76 -11.78 1.75
CA GLN A 48 -13.02 -12.28 0.58
C GLN A 48 -11.57 -11.81 0.56
N VAL A 49 -11.18 -10.94 1.49
CA VAL A 49 -9.82 -10.39 1.55
C VAL A 49 -8.95 -11.27 2.44
N THR A 50 -7.83 -11.72 1.93
CA THR A 50 -6.76 -12.25 2.77
C THR A 50 -6.02 -11.06 3.39
N TRP A 51 -6.14 -10.89 4.69
CA TRP A 51 -5.54 -9.74 5.37
C TRP A 51 -4.86 -10.11 6.68
N ARG A 52 -3.91 -9.28 7.11
CA ARG A 52 -3.16 -9.41 8.36
C ARG A 52 -2.94 -8.03 8.98
N THR A 53 -2.89 -7.98 10.31
CA THR A 53 -2.45 -6.80 11.05
C THR A 53 -1.07 -7.04 11.67
N TRP A 54 -0.29 -5.98 11.78
CA TRP A 54 1.03 -5.99 12.35
C TRP A 54 1.15 -4.86 13.38
N PRO A 55 1.65 -5.11 14.60
CA PRO A 55 1.74 -4.09 15.64
C PRO A 55 2.68 -2.92 15.26
N ASN A 56 3.63 -3.17 14.36
CA ASN A 56 4.54 -2.17 13.82
C ASN A 56 5.26 -2.69 12.57
N TRP A 57 6.02 -1.83 11.92
CA TRP A 57 6.80 -2.16 10.73
C TRP A 57 7.84 -3.26 11.00
N ALA A 58 8.56 -3.18 12.13
CA ALA A 58 9.59 -4.16 12.47
C ALA A 58 9.03 -5.58 12.60
N ALA A 59 7.83 -5.74 13.15
CA ALA A 59 7.16 -7.04 13.26
C ALA A 59 6.86 -7.64 11.87
N LEU A 60 6.41 -6.82 10.92
CA LEU A 60 6.18 -7.25 9.54
C LEU A 60 7.48 -7.69 8.88
N GLN A 61 8.56 -6.91 9.02
CA GLN A 61 9.88 -7.25 8.45
C GLN A 61 10.44 -8.54 9.05
N THR A 62 10.36 -8.70 10.36
CA THR A 62 10.85 -9.89 11.05
C THR A 62 10.13 -11.16 10.59
N ALA A 63 8.83 -11.06 10.32
CA ALA A 63 8.04 -12.19 9.82
C ALA A 63 8.31 -12.49 8.32
N ASN A 64 8.91 -11.56 7.59
CA ASN A 64 9.19 -11.69 6.15
C ASN A 64 10.63 -11.25 5.83
N PRO A 65 11.66 -11.94 6.36
CA PRO A 65 13.05 -11.49 6.29
C PRO A 65 13.62 -11.47 4.87
N GLU A 66 13.13 -12.34 3.99
CA GLU A 66 13.59 -12.45 2.60
C GLU A 66 12.75 -11.60 1.63
N ALA A 67 11.73 -10.89 2.13
CA ALA A 67 10.83 -10.12 1.28
C ALA A 67 11.53 -8.87 0.73
N ARG A 68 11.20 -8.54 -0.51
CA ARG A 68 11.58 -7.29 -1.12
C ARG A 68 10.45 -6.28 -0.99
N TYR A 69 10.79 -5.08 -0.59
CA TYR A 69 9.85 -3.99 -0.31
C TYR A 69 10.06 -2.85 -1.28
N TYR A 70 8.98 -2.34 -1.88
CA TYR A 70 8.97 -1.10 -2.64
C TYR A 70 8.14 -0.06 -1.91
N PHE A 71 8.71 1.11 -1.69
CA PHE A 71 8.13 2.19 -0.90
C PHE A 71 7.57 3.28 -1.82
N LEU A 72 6.25 3.48 -1.80
CA LEU A 72 5.56 4.45 -2.65
C LEU A 72 5.54 5.81 -1.96
N THR A 73 6.12 6.80 -2.61
CA THR A 73 6.25 8.16 -2.10
C THR A 73 6.22 9.18 -3.22
N THR A 74 5.65 10.36 -2.95
CA THR A 74 5.68 11.49 -3.88
C THR A 74 7.06 12.14 -4.01
N LYS A 75 8.01 11.77 -3.14
CA LYS A 75 9.39 12.28 -3.09
C LYS A 75 10.39 11.36 -3.78
N GLY A 76 9.95 10.25 -4.34
CA GLY A 76 10.81 9.32 -5.05
C GLY A 76 11.31 9.89 -6.38
N THR A 77 12.51 9.51 -6.78
CA THR A 77 13.11 9.91 -8.07
C THR A 77 12.89 8.88 -9.16
N LYS A 78 12.61 7.62 -8.78
CA LYS A 78 12.40 6.50 -9.69
C LYS A 78 10.92 6.28 -9.93
N SER A 79 10.49 6.28 -11.20
CA SER A 79 9.12 5.92 -11.55
C SER A 79 8.81 4.46 -11.19
N TYR A 80 7.58 4.19 -10.74
CA TYR A 80 7.10 2.84 -10.47
C TYR A 80 7.21 1.91 -11.70
N THR A 81 7.12 2.45 -12.90
CA THR A 81 7.26 1.71 -14.16
C THR A 81 8.68 1.21 -14.43
N GLN A 82 9.67 1.75 -13.74
CA GLN A 82 11.07 1.33 -13.83
C GLN A 82 11.43 0.23 -12.84
N ALA A 83 10.53 -0.13 -11.95
CA ALA A 83 10.74 -1.24 -11.04
C ALA A 83 10.53 -2.58 -11.77
N LYS A 84 11.23 -3.60 -11.29
CA LYS A 84 11.04 -4.99 -11.73
C LYS A 84 10.36 -5.75 -10.60
N PHE A 85 9.04 -5.80 -10.64
CA PHE A 85 8.24 -6.47 -9.62
C PHE A 85 8.29 -8.00 -9.75
N GLY A 86 8.31 -8.66 -8.60
CA GLY A 86 8.17 -10.11 -8.47
C GLY A 86 6.90 -10.47 -7.69
N PRO A 87 6.50 -11.76 -7.71
CA PRO A 87 5.22 -12.21 -7.14
C PRO A 87 5.15 -12.06 -5.62
N GLU A 88 6.29 -12.08 -4.93
CA GLU A 88 6.38 -12.00 -3.47
C GLU A 88 6.79 -10.60 -2.96
N ASP A 89 6.80 -9.61 -3.82
CA ASP A 89 7.18 -8.25 -3.45
C ASP A 89 6.07 -7.56 -2.65
N PHE A 90 6.49 -6.73 -1.71
CA PHE A 90 5.60 -5.87 -0.94
C PHE A 90 5.56 -4.46 -1.51
N LEU A 91 4.37 -3.95 -1.76
CA LEU A 91 4.12 -2.55 -2.10
C LEU A 91 3.73 -1.80 -0.82
N VAL A 92 4.57 -0.89 -0.38
CA VAL A 92 4.43 -0.21 0.91
C VAL A 92 3.95 1.21 0.70
N PHE A 93 2.76 1.51 1.23
CA PHE A 93 2.14 2.84 1.20
C PHE A 93 2.06 3.41 2.62
N GLY A 94 2.17 4.72 2.74
CA GLY A 94 2.10 5.44 4.00
C GLY A 94 0.72 5.98 4.34
N ARG A 95 0.67 6.83 5.37
CA ARG A 95 -0.52 7.58 5.78
C ARG A 95 -1.00 8.50 4.66
N GLU A 96 -2.30 8.74 4.63
CA GLU A 96 -2.91 9.68 3.68
C GLU A 96 -2.40 11.11 3.86
N THR A 97 -2.12 11.52 5.10
CA THR A 97 -1.68 12.89 5.42
C THR A 97 -0.18 13.10 5.31
N LYS A 98 0.64 12.17 5.85
CA LYS A 98 2.09 12.35 6.01
C LYS A 98 2.93 11.41 5.14
N GLY A 99 2.30 10.43 4.48
CA GLY A 99 3.02 9.39 3.76
C GLY A 99 3.84 8.47 4.67
N LEU A 100 4.91 7.92 4.14
CA LEU A 100 5.84 7.06 4.87
C LEU A 100 6.82 7.90 5.72
N PRO A 101 7.30 7.35 6.86
CA PRO A 101 8.32 8.02 7.67
C PRO A 101 9.57 8.38 6.87
N THR A 102 10.09 9.59 7.06
CA THR A 102 11.27 10.08 6.34
C THR A 102 12.51 9.22 6.58
N THR A 103 12.68 8.70 7.80
CA THR A 103 13.77 7.78 8.15
C THR A 103 13.71 6.49 7.34
N LEU A 104 12.52 5.89 7.24
CA LEU A 104 12.29 4.67 6.46
C LEU A 104 12.61 4.89 4.97
N LEU A 105 12.18 6.02 4.41
CA LEU A 105 12.46 6.37 3.00
C LEU A 105 13.96 6.56 2.76
N ARG A 106 14.66 7.21 3.68
CA ARG A 106 16.10 7.47 3.56
C ARG A 106 16.91 6.18 3.62
N GLU A 107 16.54 5.27 4.51
CA GLU A 107 17.19 3.96 4.65
C GLU A 107 16.96 3.04 3.44
N ASN A 108 15.89 3.30 2.66
CA ASN A 108 15.47 2.47 1.54
C ASN A 108 15.36 3.26 0.21
N GLU A 109 16.19 4.26 0.01
CA GLU A 109 16.10 5.19 -1.13
C GLU A 109 16.05 4.48 -2.49
N ARG A 110 16.82 3.41 -2.66
CA ARG A 110 16.87 2.64 -3.91
C ARG A 110 15.57 1.91 -4.25
N GLN A 111 14.74 1.62 -3.25
CA GLN A 111 13.44 0.97 -3.36
C GLN A 111 12.27 1.96 -3.33
N CYS A 112 12.56 3.27 -3.21
CA CYS A 112 11.53 4.30 -3.27
C CYS A 112 11.08 4.52 -4.70
N LEU A 113 9.76 4.46 -4.90
CA LEU A 113 9.13 4.64 -6.20
C LEU A 113 8.11 5.78 -6.13
N THR A 114 7.93 6.45 -7.26
CA THR A 114 6.92 7.50 -7.41
C THR A 114 6.01 7.26 -8.60
N ILE A 115 4.77 7.72 -8.51
CA ILE A 115 3.87 7.88 -9.65
C ILE A 115 4.12 9.29 -10.20
N PRO A 116 4.60 9.46 -11.45
CA PRO A 116 4.87 10.77 -12.00
C PRO A 116 3.63 11.66 -12.03
N MET A 117 3.74 12.86 -11.49
CA MET A 117 2.68 13.87 -11.50
C MET A 117 3.01 14.92 -12.57
N LEU A 118 2.23 14.97 -13.64
CA LEU A 118 2.46 15.90 -14.77
C LEU A 118 2.04 17.34 -14.43
N ASN A 119 1.11 17.50 -13.49
CA ASN A 119 0.69 18.81 -13.02
C ASN A 119 1.33 19.10 -11.65
N PRO A 120 2.25 20.09 -11.56
CA PRO A 120 2.93 20.42 -10.30
C PRO A 120 1.99 21.02 -9.24
N GLY A 121 0.79 21.46 -9.63
CA GLY A 121 -0.25 21.93 -8.69
C GLY A 121 -0.94 20.80 -7.92
N VAL A 122 -0.76 19.54 -8.35
CA VAL A 122 -1.31 18.37 -7.66
C VAL A 122 -0.22 17.69 -6.86
N ARG A 123 -0.34 17.68 -5.54
CA ARG A 123 0.70 17.16 -4.64
C ARG A 123 0.74 15.63 -4.53
N SER A 124 -0.42 15.00 -4.60
CA SER A 124 -0.54 13.54 -4.47
C SER A 124 -1.86 13.03 -5.05
N LEU A 125 -1.92 11.75 -5.33
CA LEU A 125 -3.15 11.04 -5.63
C LEU A 125 -3.80 10.52 -4.34
N ASN A 126 -5.09 10.25 -4.39
CA ASN A 126 -5.77 9.47 -3.35
C ASN A 126 -5.04 8.14 -3.15
N LEU A 127 -4.92 7.70 -1.89
CA LEU A 127 -4.16 6.50 -1.53
C LEU A 127 -4.65 5.24 -2.25
N ALA A 128 -5.96 5.02 -2.33
CA ALA A 128 -6.51 3.85 -3.01
C ALA A 128 -6.25 3.90 -4.52
N THR A 129 -6.32 5.08 -5.13
CA THR A 129 -5.97 5.31 -6.53
C THR A 129 -4.50 5.00 -6.80
N ALA A 130 -3.61 5.52 -5.97
CA ALA A 130 -2.17 5.25 -6.09
C ALA A 130 -1.88 3.75 -5.94
N THR A 131 -2.54 3.09 -4.99
CA THR A 131 -2.40 1.64 -4.78
C THR A 131 -2.85 0.86 -6.01
N ALA A 132 -3.99 1.21 -6.60
CA ALA A 132 -4.49 0.52 -7.80
C ALA A 132 -3.52 0.63 -8.98
N ILE A 133 -2.99 1.83 -9.24
CA ILE A 133 -2.04 2.06 -10.34
C ILE A 133 -0.81 1.17 -10.21
N VAL A 134 -0.18 1.17 -9.03
CA VAL A 134 1.07 0.43 -8.82
C VAL A 134 0.83 -1.08 -8.74
N LEU A 135 -0.27 -1.50 -8.09
CA LEU A 135 -0.60 -2.91 -7.98
C LEU A 135 -0.86 -3.54 -9.36
N PHE A 136 -1.64 -2.88 -10.23
CA PHE A 136 -1.91 -3.42 -11.56
C PHE A 136 -0.67 -3.44 -12.45
N GLU A 137 0.25 -2.48 -12.31
CA GLU A 137 1.55 -2.58 -12.99
C GLU A 137 2.37 -3.76 -12.47
N ALA A 138 2.41 -3.98 -11.16
CA ALA A 138 3.10 -5.15 -10.59
C ALA A 138 2.48 -6.46 -11.09
N LEU A 139 1.16 -6.59 -11.06
CA LEU A 139 0.44 -7.77 -11.57
C LEU A 139 0.70 -8.02 -13.06
N ARG A 140 0.71 -6.96 -13.87
CA ARG A 140 1.04 -7.05 -15.30
C ARG A 140 2.45 -7.62 -15.49
N GLN A 141 3.42 -7.20 -14.71
CA GLN A 141 4.80 -7.70 -14.81
C GLN A 141 4.92 -9.16 -14.38
N VAL A 142 4.20 -9.59 -13.36
CA VAL A 142 4.20 -11.00 -12.93
C VAL A 142 3.23 -11.89 -13.72
N LYS A 143 2.62 -11.35 -14.78
CA LYS A 143 1.68 -12.06 -15.67
C LYS A 143 0.44 -12.60 -14.95
N ALA A 144 -0.04 -11.90 -13.95
CA ALA A 144 -1.26 -12.22 -13.22
C ALA A 144 -2.52 -11.59 -13.86
N VAL A 145 -2.33 -10.65 -14.77
CA VAL A 145 -3.37 -9.97 -15.56
C VAL A 145 -2.90 -9.68 -16.97
#